data_e939673c1b121519b758312fad5ae975
#
_entry.id   e939673c1b121519b758312fad5ae975
#
_cell.length_a   1.000
_cell.length_b   1.000
_cell.length_c   1.000
_cell.angle_alpha   90.00
_cell.angle_beta   90.00
_cell.angle_gamma   90.00
#
_symmetry.space_group_name_H-M   'P 1'
#
loop_
_entity.id
_entity.type
_entity.pdbx_description
1 polymer ?
#
loop_
_entity_poly.entity_id
_entity_poly.type
_entity_poly.pdbx_seq_one_letter_code
_entity_poly.pdbx_strand_id
1 'polypeptide(L)'
;MNHIVVYEENDLMRALLREWLGEAGYRVSTPVPRAPAPEAAADLVIVSVSMPKHVGARMVREIQANHPGAPVIALSAQFRSGLCDMGATAQILGVDQAMAKPLSRADLLESIRAIMSRHSRLR
;
A
#
# COMPACT_ATOMS: atom_id res chain seq x y z
N MET A 1 10.26 13.13 8.27
CA MET A 1 8.92 12.93 7.63
C MET A 1 8.95 11.63 6.85
N ASN A 2 7.99 10.75 7.10
CA ASN A 2 7.96 9.46 6.41
C ASN A 2 7.44 9.60 4.98
N HIS A 3 8.03 8.82 4.09
CA HIS A 3 7.71 8.85 2.66
C HIS A 3 6.86 7.64 2.30
N ILE A 4 5.66 7.88 1.76
CA ILE A 4 4.75 6.82 1.33
C ILE A 4 4.60 6.91 -0.19
N VAL A 5 4.80 5.78 -0.87
CA VAL A 5 4.64 5.68 -2.31
C VAL A 5 3.32 4.96 -2.59
N VAL A 6 2.48 5.56 -3.43
CA VAL A 6 1.14 5.03 -3.73
C VAL A 6 1.03 4.68 -5.20
N TYR A 7 0.69 3.42 -5.48
CA TYR A 7 0.41 2.92 -6.82
C TYR A 7 -1.09 2.70 -6.95
N GLU A 8 -1.79 3.70 -7.48
CA GLU A 8 -3.25 3.67 -7.67
C GLU A 8 -3.59 4.22 -9.05
N GLU A 9 -4.29 3.43 -9.84
CA GLU A 9 -4.67 3.82 -11.20
C GLU A 9 -5.88 4.74 -11.25
N ASN A 10 -6.79 4.62 -10.28
CA ASN A 10 -7.98 5.46 -10.25
C ASN A 10 -7.61 6.87 -9.78
N ASP A 11 -7.88 7.86 -10.63
CA ASP A 11 -7.49 9.25 -10.35
C ASP A 11 -8.13 9.81 -9.09
N LEU A 12 -9.41 9.52 -8.88
CA LEU A 12 -10.14 10.01 -7.71
C LEU A 12 -9.59 9.39 -6.42
N MET A 13 -9.39 8.09 -6.43
CA MET A 13 -8.86 7.39 -5.27
C MET A 13 -7.42 7.83 -4.97
N ARG A 14 -6.62 8.03 -6.00
CA ARG A 14 -5.25 8.52 -5.85
C ARG A 14 -5.23 9.90 -5.20
N ALA A 15 -6.09 10.81 -5.67
CA ALA A 15 -6.19 12.14 -5.09
C ALA A 15 -6.62 12.09 -3.62
N LEU A 16 -7.57 11.23 -3.31
CA LEU A 16 -8.07 11.05 -1.96
C LEU A 16 -6.98 10.53 -1.01
N LEU A 17 -6.22 9.54 -1.46
CA LEU A 17 -5.11 9.01 -0.68
C LEU A 17 -4.04 10.07 -0.42
N ARG A 18 -3.70 10.86 -1.44
CA ARG A 18 -2.74 11.94 -1.28
C ARG A 18 -3.21 12.95 -0.24
N GLU A 19 -4.49 13.30 -0.27
CA GLU A 19 -5.06 14.24 0.68
C GLU A 19 -5.00 13.69 2.11
N TRP A 20 -5.48 12.46 2.30
CA TRP A 20 -5.49 11.84 3.61
C TRP A 20 -4.10 11.72 4.22
N LEU A 21 -3.15 11.24 3.42
CA LEU A 21 -1.79 11.01 3.90
C LEU A 21 -1.04 12.32 4.11
N GLY A 22 -1.24 13.28 3.22
CA GLY A 22 -0.63 14.59 3.37
C GLY A 22 -1.10 15.31 4.62
N GLU A 23 -2.40 15.24 4.93
CA GLU A 23 -2.94 15.83 6.14
C GLU A 23 -2.39 15.18 7.40
N ALA A 24 -2.04 13.90 7.33
CA ALA A 24 -1.46 13.19 8.46
C ALA A 24 0.04 13.46 8.62
N GLY A 25 0.64 14.25 7.74
CA GLY A 25 2.04 14.63 7.84
C GLY A 25 3.01 13.76 7.05
N TYR A 26 2.52 12.88 6.19
CA TYR A 26 3.36 12.03 5.36
C TYR A 26 3.70 12.71 4.04
N ARG A 27 4.89 12.41 3.53
CA ARG A 27 5.29 12.76 2.18
C ARG A 27 4.74 11.71 1.23
N VAL A 28 4.10 12.11 0.15
CA VAL A 28 3.43 11.17 -0.76
C VAL A 28 3.95 11.31 -2.18
N SER A 29 4.32 10.18 -2.78
CA SER A 29 4.65 10.10 -4.19
C SER A 29 3.69 9.15 -4.87
N THR A 30 3.23 9.52 -6.07
CA THR A 30 2.29 8.70 -6.83
C THR A 30 2.86 8.43 -8.22
N PRO A 31 3.87 7.53 -8.32
CA PRO A 31 4.50 7.26 -9.60
C PRO A 31 3.56 6.55 -10.57
N VAL A 32 3.82 6.72 -11.85
CA VAL A 32 3.11 5.96 -12.89
C VAL A 32 3.68 4.55 -12.92
N PRO A 33 2.85 3.52 -13.17
CA PRO A 33 3.37 2.18 -13.40
C PRO A 33 4.45 2.20 -14.49
N ARG A 34 5.52 1.44 -14.33
CA ARG A 34 6.66 1.36 -15.26
C ARG A 34 7.58 2.59 -15.23
N ALA A 35 7.28 3.58 -14.42
CA ALA A 35 8.22 4.69 -14.23
C ALA A 35 9.39 4.21 -13.37
N PRO A 36 10.57 4.86 -13.48
CA PRO A 36 11.67 4.55 -12.56
C PRO A 36 11.23 4.77 -11.11
N ALA A 37 11.83 4.01 -10.19
CA ALA A 37 11.56 4.19 -8.77
C ALA A 37 11.91 5.61 -8.34
N PRO A 38 11.15 6.21 -7.40
CA PRO A 38 11.48 7.53 -6.87
C PRO A 38 12.89 7.54 -6.27
N GLU A 39 13.58 8.66 -6.37
CA GLU A 39 14.92 8.79 -5.81
C GLU A 39 14.94 8.63 -4.30
N ALA A 40 13.90 9.12 -3.63
CA ALA A 40 13.80 8.99 -2.18
C ALA A 40 13.30 7.59 -1.81
N ALA A 41 13.94 6.97 -0.83
CA ALA A 41 13.52 5.66 -0.34
C ALA A 41 12.11 5.76 0.26
N ALA A 42 11.30 4.75 0.01
CA ALA A 42 9.96 4.67 0.59
C ALA A 42 10.00 4.06 1.98
N ASP A 43 9.26 4.64 2.90
CA ASP A 43 9.07 4.06 4.24
C ASP A 43 7.91 3.08 4.25
N LEU A 44 6.99 3.22 3.28
CA LEU A 44 5.86 2.34 3.12
C LEU A 44 5.33 2.48 1.69
N VAL A 45 4.80 1.39 1.15
CA VAL A 45 4.21 1.38 -0.19
C VAL A 45 2.76 0.93 -0.10
N ILE A 46 1.87 1.67 -0.76
CA ILE A 46 0.47 1.28 -0.89
C ILE A 46 0.23 0.94 -2.35
N VAL A 47 -0.30 -0.25 -2.62
CA VAL A 47 -0.59 -0.70 -3.97
C VAL A 47 -2.05 -1.11 -4.09
N SER A 48 -2.73 -0.58 -5.12
CA SER A 48 -4.11 -0.95 -5.41
C SER A 48 -4.10 -2.11 -6.40
N VAL A 49 -4.76 -3.20 -6.05
CA VAL A 49 -4.79 -4.43 -6.85
C VAL A 49 -6.19 -4.64 -7.37
N SER A 50 -6.37 -4.57 -8.68
CA SER A 50 -7.67 -4.75 -9.32
C SER A 50 -7.70 -5.96 -10.24
N MET A 51 -6.64 -6.72 -10.26
CA MET A 51 -6.43 -7.83 -11.19
C MET A 51 -6.67 -9.19 -10.51
N PRO A 52 -6.84 -10.29 -11.28
CA PRO A 52 -6.87 -11.63 -10.70
C PRO A 52 -5.66 -11.91 -9.82
N LYS A 53 -5.81 -12.79 -8.86
CA LYS A 53 -4.83 -13.05 -7.80
C LYS A 53 -3.39 -13.22 -8.29
N HIS A 54 -3.20 -14.03 -9.33
CA HIS A 54 -1.85 -14.31 -9.83
C HIS A 54 -1.21 -13.09 -10.47
N VAL A 55 -1.97 -12.26 -11.15
CA VAL A 55 -1.47 -11.02 -11.77
C VAL A 55 -1.19 -9.98 -10.68
N GLY A 56 -2.06 -9.90 -9.68
CA GLY A 56 -1.87 -9.01 -8.55
C GLY A 56 -0.60 -9.33 -7.78
N ALA A 57 -0.35 -10.61 -7.51
CA ALA A 57 0.85 -11.03 -6.80
C ALA A 57 2.13 -10.70 -7.59
N ARG A 58 2.07 -10.86 -8.91
CA ARG A 58 3.19 -10.51 -9.77
C ARG A 58 3.49 -9.02 -9.73
N MET A 59 2.44 -8.19 -9.84
CA MET A 59 2.58 -6.75 -9.75
C MET A 59 3.19 -6.32 -8.42
N VAL A 60 2.73 -6.93 -7.33
CA VAL A 60 3.25 -6.64 -6.00
C VAL A 60 4.74 -6.96 -5.92
N ARG A 61 5.16 -8.12 -6.45
CA ARG A 61 6.58 -8.48 -6.43
C ARG A 61 7.44 -7.51 -7.21
N GLU A 62 6.96 -7.02 -8.35
CA GLU A 62 7.69 -6.02 -9.14
C GLU A 62 7.84 -4.72 -8.36
N ILE A 63 6.79 -4.29 -7.68
CA ILE A 63 6.82 -3.09 -6.86
C ILE A 63 7.77 -3.27 -5.67
N GLN A 64 7.75 -4.41 -5.03
CA GLN A 64 8.64 -4.70 -3.92
C GLN A 64 10.11 -4.69 -4.36
N ALA A 65 10.39 -5.13 -5.57
CA ALA A 65 11.75 -5.08 -6.11
C ALA A 65 12.25 -3.63 -6.28
N ASN A 66 11.34 -2.70 -6.54
CA ASN A 66 11.67 -1.27 -6.66
C ASN A 66 11.82 -0.59 -5.30
N HIS A 67 11.29 -1.19 -4.24
CA HIS A 67 11.31 -0.61 -2.90
C HIS A 67 11.75 -1.66 -1.88
N PRO A 68 13.00 -2.14 -1.98
CA PRO A 68 13.47 -3.22 -1.08
C PRO A 68 13.43 -2.78 0.38
N GLY A 69 12.89 -3.65 1.21
CA GLY A 69 12.79 -3.38 2.64
C GLY A 69 11.60 -2.54 3.08
N ALA A 70 10.83 -1.97 2.15
CA ALA A 70 9.67 -1.19 2.51
C ALA A 70 8.45 -2.09 2.73
N PRO A 71 7.66 -1.89 3.79
CA PRO A 71 6.42 -2.63 3.97
C PRO A 71 5.40 -2.24 2.91
N VAL A 72 4.50 -3.17 2.58
CA VAL A 72 3.51 -2.97 1.53
C VAL A 72 2.11 -3.22 2.07
N ILE A 73 1.18 -2.31 1.77
CA ILE A 73 -0.24 -2.49 2.02
C ILE A 73 -0.91 -2.64 0.65
N ALA A 74 -1.67 -3.74 0.46
CA ALA A 74 -2.43 -3.96 -0.76
C ALA A 74 -3.89 -3.58 -0.52
N LEU A 75 -4.47 -2.82 -1.45
CA LEU A 75 -5.88 -2.40 -1.41
C LEU A 75 -6.61 -3.01 -2.59
N SER A 76 -7.83 -3.50 -2.38
CA SER A 76 -8.65 -3.96 -3.50
C SER A 76 -10.13 -3.97 -3.16
N ALA A 77 -10.95 -3.54 -4.14
CA ALA A 77 -12.39 -3.67 -4.05
C ALA A 77 -12.85 -5.13 -4.16
N GLN A 78 -11.97 -6.02 -4.59
CA GLN A 78 -12.27 -7.45 -4.69
C GLN A 78 -12.00 -8.22 -3.42
N PHE A 79 -11.31 -7.62 -2.46
CA PHE A 79 -11.14 -8.23 -1.14
C PHE A 79 -12.48 -8.11 -0.39
N ARG A 80 -12.84 -9.17 0.34
CA ARG A 80 -14.09 -9.19 1.10
C ARG A 80 -13.81 -8.86 2.56
N SER A 81 -14.38 -7.75 3.00
CA SER A 81 -14.29 -7.33 4.39
C SER A 81 -15.19 -8.24 5.24
N GLY A 82 -14.66 -8.77 6.32
CA GLY A 82 -15.42 -9.55 7.31
C GLY A 82 -15.67 -11.01 6.98
N LEU A 83 -15.53 -11.41 5.72
CA LEU A 83 -15.78 -12.79 5.30
C LEU A 83 -14.52 -13.51 4.82
N CYS A 84 -13.47 -12.76 4.55
CA CYS A 84 -12.18 -13.30 4.15
C CYS A 84 -11.17 -13.09 5.25
N ASP A 85 -10.27 -14.04 5.38
CA ASP A 85 -9.11 -13.88 6.23
C ASP A 85 -8.13 -12.95 5.51
N MET A 86 -8.12 -11.69 5.89
CA MET A 86 -7.24 -10.70 5.28
C MET A 86 -5.76 -11.01 5.54
N GLY A 87 -5.46 -11.71 6.64
CA GLY A 87 -4.11 -12.18 6.92
C GLY A 87 -3.66 -13.22 5.90
N ALA A 88 -4.54 -14.16 5.56
CA ALA A 88 -4.23 -15.16 4.53
C ALA A 88 -4.07 -14.51 3.16
N THR A 89 -4.90 -13.53 2.83
CA THR A 89 -4.79 -12.79 1.57
C THR A 89 -3.45 -12.05 1.50
N ALA A 90 -3.04 -11.42 2.59
CA ALA A 90 -1.75 -10.73 2.66
C ALA A 90 -0.59 -11.70 2.44
N GLN A 91 -0.66 -12.90 3.00
CA GLN A 91 0.36 -13.93 2.80
C GLN A 91 0.44 -14.39 1.35
N ILE A 92 -0.71 -14.60 0.72
CA ILE A 92 -0.77 -15.02 -0.68
C ILE A 92 -0.14 -13.96 -1.60
N LEU A 93 -0.43 -12.69 -1.35
CA LEU A 93 0.13 -11.58 -2.12
C LEU A 93 1.57 -11.26 -1.74
N GLY A 94 2.02 -11.70 -0.57
CA GLY A 94 3.35 -11.38 -0.09
C GLY A 94 3.48 -9.96 0.44
N VAL A 95 2.39 -9.39 0.96
CA VAL A 95 2.36 -8.04 1.49
C VAL A 95 2.21 -8.05 3.02
N ASP A 96 2.47 -6.92 3.65
CA ASP A 96 2.37 -6.80 5.10
C ASP A 96 0.94 -6.73 5.58
N GLN A 97 0.06 -6.15 4.76
CA GLN A 97 -1.35 -6.08 5.09
C GLN A 97 -2.19 -5.93 3.83
N ALA A 98 -3.36 -6.57 3.81
CA ALA A 98 -4.35 -6.42 2.76
C ALA A 98 -5.57 -5.71 3.33
N MET A 99 -6.14 -4.75 2.61
CA MET A 99 -7.30 -3.99 3.05
C MET A 99 -8.34 -3.94 1.94
N ALA A 100 -9.61 -4.08 2.31
CA ALA A 100 -10.71 -4.02 1.37
C ALA A 100 -11.12 -2.58 1.07
N LYS A 101 -11.52 -2.32 -0.17
CA LYS A 101 -12.20 -1.07 -0.54
C LYS A 101 -13.71 -1.29 -0.46
N PRO A 102 -14.49 -0.30 -0.09
CA PRO A 102 -14.08 1.04 0.33
C PRO A 102 -13.45 1.01 1.71
N LEU A 103 -12.45 1.83 1.94
CA LEU A 103 -11.77 1.89 3.22
C LEU A 103 -11.96 3.28 3.84
N SER A 104 -11.91 3.33 5.17
CA SER A 104 -12.01 4.59 5.87
C SER A 104 -10.63 5.19 6.07
N ARG A 105 -10.59 6.53 6.13
CA ARG A 105 -9.37 7.27 6.43
C ARG A 105 -8.76 6.80 7.76
N ALA A 106 -9.59 6.65 8.79
CA ALA A 106 -9.12 6.27 10.11
C ALA A 106 -8.47 4.88 10.10
N ASP A 107 -9.11 3.91 9.44
CA ASP A 107 -8.58 2.55 9.36
C ASP A 107 -7.26 2.51 8.62
N LEU A 108 -7.14 3.25 7.53
CA LEU A 108 -5.91 3.30 6.75
C LEU A 108 -4.77 3.91 7.57
N LEU A 109 -5.02 5.05 8.21
CA LEU A 109 -3.99 5.73 8.99
C LEU A 109 -3.56 4.91 10.20
N GLU A 110 -4.49 4.21 10.84
CA GLU A 110 -4.16 3.32 11.95
C GLU A 110 -3.27 2.17 11.50
N SER A 111 -3.60 1.55 10.37
CA SER A 111 -2.79 0.47 9.80
C SER A 111 -1.39 0.94 9.45
N ILE A 112 -1.28 2.13 8.85
CA ILE A 112 0.03 2.70 8.49
C ILE A 112 0.88 2.91 9.75
N ARG A 113 0.31 3.51 10.79
CA ARG A 113 1.04 3.75 12.04
C ARG A 113 1.50 2.46 12.69
N ALA A 114 0.64 1.44 12.70
CA ALA A 114 0.99 0.14 13.28
C ALA A 114 2.14 -0.53 12.53
N ILE A 115 2.10 -0.50 11.20
CA ILE A 115 3.14 -1.11 10.37
C ILE A 115 4.46 -0.36 10.53
N MET A 116 4.44 0.95 10.47
CA MET A 116 5.66 1.76 10.60
C MET A 116 6.29 1.62 11.98
N SER A 117 5.47 1.51 13.02
CA SER A 117 5.95 1.29 14.39
C SER A 117 6.69 -0.04 14.50
N ARG A 118 6.14 -1.10 13.91
CA ARG A 118 6.80 -2.41 13.91
C ARG A 118 8.11 -2.39 13.14
N HIS A 119 8.16 -1.72 12.00
CA HIS A 119 9.38 -1.62 11.21
C HIS A 119 10.47 -0.83 11.94
N SER A 120 10.10 0.22 12.63
CA SER A 120 11.06 0.99 13.43
C SER A 120 11.69 0.15 14.55
N ARG A 121 10.91 -0.75 15.13
CA ARG A 121 11.41 -1.63 16.20
C ARG A 121 12.34 -2.71 15.71
N LEU A 122 12.24 -3.08 14.45
CA LEU A 122 13.04 -4.15 13.86
C LEU A 122 14.39 -3.67 13.32
N ARG A 123 14.61 -2.37 13.34
CA ARG A 123 15.87 -1.79 12.87
C ARG A 123 16.94 -1.78 13.96
#